data_3022725d19f36cfed903f3e24b479074
#
_entry.id   3022725d19f36cfed903f3e24b479074
#
_cell.length_a   1.000
_cell.length_b   1.000
_cell.length_c   1.000
_cell.angle_alpha   90.00
_cell.angle_beta   90.00
_cell.angle_gamma   90.00
#
_symmetry.space_group_name_H-M   'P 1'
#
loop_
_entity.id
_entity.type
_entity.pdbx_description
1 polymer ?
#
loop_
_entity_poly.entity_id
_entity_poly.type
_entity_poly.pdbx_seq_one_letter_code
_entity_poly.pdbx_strand_id
1 'polypeptide(L)'
;MTVQELNLTFPSEEEISSGLVMANVRDAVNVRSDASEDASKVGKLYKDCGGTILERRDGWTKIQSGTLIGWAKDEYLLFGDDAKALANDVGRMIAQINTETLRVRTEADQEAGVLGLLPKGDIVDVVDNSNPEWVCIDYEGADGYVSAEYVTVDFQIDSGETLEEIKAREAAEREAKRHVNYGEYTTDADTTQLLAALIQCEAGCESYEGQLAVGAVVMNRVRSGAYPSSIHGVIYASGQFTPALNGKVNTVYESGKINASCIKAAEEAISGVSNVGDLTHFRRNNGRDGIVIGNHVFY
;
A
#
# COMPACT_ATOMS: atom_id res chain seq x y z
N MET A 1 -16.07 9.83 42.74
CA MET A 1 -14.71 9.43 42.39
C MET A 1 -14.23 10.46 41.39
N THR A 2 -13.30 11.31 41.82
CA THR A 2 -12.72 12.41 41.04
C THR A 2 -11.84 11.80 39.96
N VAL A 3 -12.12 12.15 38.70
CA VAL A 3 -11.24 11.87 37.54
C VAL A 3 -9.91 12.57 37.85
N GLN A 4 -8.84 11.81 38.08
CA GLN A 4 -7.48 12.35 38.15
C GLN A 4 -7.14 12.89 36.77
N GLU A 5 -6.85 14.17 36.69
CA GLU A 5 -6.31 14.83 35.51
C GLU A 5 -4.99 14.12 35.14
N LEU A 6 -4.98 13.47 34.00
CA LEU A 6 -3.78 12.95 33.34
C LEU A 6 -2.87 14.17 33.06
N ASN A 7 -1.73 14.25 33.70
CA ASN A 7 -0.67 15.20 33.37
C ASN A 7 0.06 14.79 32.08
N LEU A 8 -0.66 14.84 30.99
CA LEU A 8 -0.06 14.85 29.65
C LEU A 8 0.49 16.26 29.44
N THR A 9 1.77 16.41 29.19
CA THR A 9 2.35 17.66 28.67
C THR A 9 1.92 17.85 27.22
N PHE A 10 0.65 18.14 27.03
CA PHE A 10 0.18 18.72 25.79
C PHE A 10 0.77 20.11 25.63
N PRO A 11 1.07 20.56 24.40
CA PRO A 11 1.22 21.99 24.15
C PRO A 11 0.02 22.72 24.78
N SER A 12 0.24 23.92 25.34
CA SER A 12 -0.80 24.62 26.06
C SER A 12 -2.07 24.77 25.23
N GLU A 13 -3.24 24.78 25.88
CA GLU A 13 -4.52 24.92 25.16
C GLU A 13 -4.56 26.12 24.20
N GLU A 14 -3.84 27.22 24.52
CA GLU A 14 -3.67 28.38 23.66
C GLU A 14 -2.76 28.13 22.45
N GLU A 15 -1.72 27.32 22.56
CA GLU A 15 -0.83 26.96 21.45
C GLU A 15 -1.52 26.01 20.45
N ILE A 16 -2.32 25.06 20.93
CA ILE A 16 -3.11 24.16 20.07
C ILE A 16 -4.25 24.94 19.40
N SER A 17 -4.95 25.84 20.10
CA SER A 17 -6.11 26.54 19.54
C SER A 17 -5.76 27.61 18.52
N SER A 18 -4.57 28.22 18.59
CA SER A 18 -4.17 29.31 17.70
C SER A 18 -3.56 28.86 16.37
N GLY A 19 -3.07 27.63 16.30
CA GLY A 19 -2.35 27.12 15.12
C GLY A 19 -2.92 25.87 14.48
N LEU A 20 -3.87 25.18 15.10
CA LEU A 20 -4.43 23.93 14.59
C LEU A 20 -5.43 24.18 13.47
N VAL A 21 -5.35 23.36 12.41
CA VAL A 21 -6.33 23.27 11.33
C VAL A 21 -6.64 21.80 11.03
N MET A 22 -7.93 21.49 10.79
CA MET A 22 -8.39 20.14 10.43
C MET A 22 -9.16 20.17 9.12
N ALA A 23 -9.09 19.11 8.33
CA ALA A 23 -9.84 18.98 7.10
C ALA A 23 -11.34 18.72 7.37
N ASN A 24 -12.21 19.54 6.77
CA ASN A 24 -13.67 19.39 6.79
C ASN A 24 -14.17 18.91 5.42
N VAL A 25 -13.83 17.70 5.05
CA VAL A 25 -14.12 17.13 3.73
C VAL A 25 -14.63 15.70 3.87
N ARG A 26 -15.28 15.19 2.81
CA ARG A 26 -15.72 13.79 2.77
C ARG A 26 -14.61 12.83 2.36
N ASP A 27 -13.67 13.31 1.53
CA ASP A 27 -12.53 12.54 1.00
C ASP A 27 -11.25 13.34 1.17
N ALA A 28 -11.00 14.32 0.32
CA ALA A 28 -9.79 15.14 0.38
C ALA A 28 -9.98 16.52 -0.23
N VAL A 29 -9.19 17.50 0.23
CA VAL A 29 -9.01 18.81 -0.42
C VAL A 29 -7.64 18.92 -1.05
N ASN A 30 -7.57 19.57 -2.25
CA ASN A 30 -6.30 19.86 -2.89
C ASN A 30 -5.57 20.98 -2.14
N VAL A 31 -4.32 20.74 -1.82
CA VAL A 31 -3.38 21.75 -1.33
C VAL A 31 -2.58 22.28 -2.50
N ARG A 32 -2.42 23.61 -2.60
CA ARG A 32 -1.87 24.31 -3.74
C ARG A 32 -0.63 25.11 -3.39
N SER A 33 0.16 25.44 -4.41
CA SER A 33 1.40 26.23 -4.27
C SER A 33 1.15 27.70 -3.90
N ASP A 34 -0.03 28.25 -4.18
CA ASP A 34 -0.45 29.62 -3.82
C ASP A 34 -1.95 29.68 -3.53
N ALA A 35 -2.42 30.77 -2.91
CA ALA A 35 -3.81 31.06 -2.55
C ALA A 35 -4.65 31.38 -3.81
N SER A 36 -4.82 30.43 -4.71
CA SER A 36 -5.55 30.56 -5.99
C SER A 36 -6.02 29.20 -6.49
N GLU A 37 -7.20 29.16 -7.10
CA GLU A 37 -7.71 27.95 -7.77
C GLU A 37 -6.90 27.54 -9.01
N ASP A 38 -6.20 28.49 -9.62
CA ASP A 38 -5.33 28.26 -10.78
C ASP A 38 -3.91 27.81 -10.40
N ALA A 39 -3.53 27.93 -9.12
CA ALA A 39 -2.22 27.50 -8.64
C ALA A 39 -2.05 25.98 -8.72
N SER A 40 -0.81 25.55 -8.97
CA SER A 40 -0.45 24.13 -9.07
C SER A 40 -0.79 23.38 -7.78
N LYS A 41 -1.29 22.16 -7.90
CA LYS A 41 -1.48 21.26 -6.76
C LYS A 41 -0.11 20.80 -6.26
N VAL A 42 0.09 20.79 -4.96
CA VAL A 42 1.32 20.30 -4.29
C VAL A 42 1.05 19.05 -3.44
N GLY A 43 -0.22 18.77 -3.13
CA GLY A 43 -0.61 17.61 -2.37
C GLY A 43 -2.11 17.58 -2.08
N LYS A 44 -2.49 16.71 -1.14
CA LYS A 44 -3.87 16.56 -0.65
C LYS A 44 -3.90 16.51 0.87
N LEU A 45 -4.90 17.14 1.46
CA LEU A 45 -5.28 16.95 2.85
C LEU A 45 -6.55 16.10 2.88
N TYR A 46 -6.45 14.89 3.42
CA TYR A 46 -7.58 13.95 3.46
C TYR A 46 -8.51 14.25 4.62
N LYS A 47 -9.68 13.60 4.61
CA LYS A 47 -10.61 13.59 5.72
C LYS A 47 -9.86 13.21 7.01
N ASP A 48 -10.21 13.89 8.11
CA ASP A 48 -9.66 13.68 9.44
C ASP A 48 -8.16 14.01 9.61
N CYS A 49 -7.50 14.45 8.53
CA CYS A 49 -6.14 14.96 8.59
C CYS A 49 -6.11 16.41 9.09
N GLY A 50 -5.02 16.76 9.75
CA GLY A 50 -4.80 18.09 10.26
C GLY A 50 -3.40 18.63 10.02
N GLY A 51 -3.14 19.83 10.51
CA GLY A 51 -1.85 20.50 10.41
C GLY A 51 -1.80 21.81 11.17
N THR A 52 -0.72 22.54 10.94
CA THR A 52 -0.47 23.85 11.58
C THR A 52 -0.70 24.96 10.56
N ILE A 53 -1.35 26.02 10.99
CA ILE A 53 -1.54 27.25 10.20
C ILE A 53 -0.22 28.02 10.14
N LEU A 54 0.24 28.32 8.91
CA LEU A 54 1.43 29.17 8.68
C LEU A 54 1.05 30.61 8.31
N GLU A 55 0.00 30.77 7.48
CA GLU A 55 -0.42 32.08 6.96
C GLU A 55 -1.90 32.00 6.55
N ARG A 56 -2.62 33.13 6.59
CA ARG A 56 -4.00 33.25 6.08
C ARG A 56 -4.11 34.43 5.15
N ARG A 57 -4.79 34.24 4.00
CA ARG A 57 -4.96 35.27 2.98
C ARG A 57 -6.21 35.01 2.13
N ASP A 58 -7.14 35.97 2.11
CA ASP A 58 -8.27 36.03 1.15
C ASP A 58 -9.10 34.73 1.04
N GLY A 59 -9.44 34.10 2.17
CA GLY A 59 -10.22 32.86 2.22
C GLY A 59 -9.38 31.60 1.93
N TRP A 60 -8.06 31.70 2.03
CA TRP A 60 -7.10 30.62 1.94
C TRP A 60 -6.21 30.57 3.16
N THR A 61 -5.88 29.38 3.60
CA THR A 61 -4.93 29.15 4.68
C THR A 61 -3.75 28.34 4.17
N LYS A 62 -2.54 28.85 4.39
CA LYS A 62 -1.30 28.11 4.19
C LYS A 62 -1.08 27.20 5.39
N ILE A 63 -0.93 25.93 5.14
CA ILE A 63 -0.82 24.89 6.16
C ILE A 63 0.51 24.16 6.04
N GLN A 64 0.96 23.60 7.16
CA GLN A 64 1.95 22.53 7.22
C GLN A 64 1.28 21.31 7.83
N SER A 65 1.25 20.19 7.11
CA SER A 65 0.67 18.92 7.52
C SER A 65 1.66 17.81 7.18
N GLY A 66 2.41 17.35 8.17
CA GLY A 66 3.59 16.53 7.95
C GLY A 66 4.61 17.25 7.07
N THR A 67 4.97 16.62 5.94
CA THR A 67 5.87 17.18 4.92
C THR A 67 5.17 18.10 3.94
N LEU A 68 3.83 18.04 3.85
CA LEU A 68 3.02 18.86 2.95
C LEU A 68 2.95 20.30 3.42
N ILE A 69 3.40 21.25 2.59
CA ILE A 69 3.25 22.69 2.81
C ILE A 69 2.56 23.30 1.60
N GLY A 70 1.49 24.09 1.83
CA GLY A 70 0.78 24.78 0.77
C GLY A 70 -0.53 25.39 1.23
N TRP A 71 -1.33 25.86 0.28
CA TRP A 71 -2.55 26.60 0.50
C TRP A 71 -3.79 25.72 0.30
N ALA A 72 -4.67 25.70 1.27
CA ALA A 72 -5.99 25.09 1.19
C ALA A 72 -7.06 26.18 1.37
N LYS A 73 -8.23 26.03 0.71
CA LYS A 73 -9.34 26.96 0.79
C LYS A 73 -10.07 26.81 2.12
N ASP A 74 -10.35 27.91 2.81
CA ASP A 74 -10.90 27.94 4.16
C ASP A 74 -12.25 27.20 4.28
N GLU A 75 -13.07 27.18 3.21
CA GLU A 75 -14.36 26.47 3.19
C GLU A 75 -14.25 24.95 3.41
N TYR A 76 -13.06 24.37 3.22
CA TYR A 76 -12.76 22.94 3.43
C TYR A 76 -12.00 22.67 4.74
N LEU A 77 -11.91 23.66 5.61
CA LEU A 77 -11.11 23.60 6.83
C LEU A 77 -11.93 23.94 8.07
N LEU A 78 -11.59 23.34 9.21
CA LEU A 78 -12.02 23.70 10.54
C LEU A 78 -10.91 24.42 11.27
N PHE A 79 -11.28 25.36 12.11
CA PHE A 79 -10.38 26.19 12.91
C PHE A 79 -10.85 26.27 14.36
N GLY A 80 -9.97 26.68 15.29
CA GLY A 80 -10.30 26.92 16.68
C GLY A 80 -10.91 25.70 17.38
N ASP A 81 -12.00 25.93 18.10
CA ASP A 81 -12.64 24.87 18.90
C ASP A 81 -13.20 23.71 18.07
N ASP A 82 -13.68 23.98 16.84
CA ASP A 82 -14.17 22.93 15.95
C ASP A 82 -13.03 22.02 15.46
N ALA A 83 -11.86 22.61 15.14
CA ALA A 83 -10.68 21.85 14.77
C ALA A 83 -10.18 21.02 15.96
N LYS A 84 -10.15 21.59 17.16
CA LYS A 84 -9.75 20.91 18.40
C LYS A 84 -10.69 19.76 18.73
N ALA A 85 -12.01 19.95 18.58
CA ALA A 85 -12.99 18.91 18.82
C ALA A 85 -12.79 17.70 17.88
N LEU A 86 -12.60 17.97 16.57
CA LEU A 86 -12.34 16.91 15.60
C LEU A 86 -10.99 16.23 15.87
N ALA A 87 -9.93 17.00 16.17
CA ALA A 87 -8.62 16.44 16.47
C ALA A 87 -8.67 15.49 17.69
N ASN A 88 -9.42 15.83 18.73
CA ASN A 88 -9.59 14.96 19.90
C ASN A 88 -10.41 13.70 19.61
N ASP A 89 -11.30 13.74 18.60
CA ASP A 89 -12.12 12.59 18.19
C ASP A 89 -11.33 11.60 17.32
N VAL A 90 -10.47 12.11 16.43
CA VAL A 90 -9.77 11.27 15.43
C VAL A 90 -8.28 11.06 15.73
N GLY A 91 -7.70 11.86 16.60
CA GLY A 91 -6.28 11.75 16.97
C GLY A 91 -6.02 10.54 17.86
N ARG A 92 -4.78 10.11 17.87
CA ARG A 92 -4.33 8.96 18.65
C ARG A 92 -3.10 9.28 19.48
N MET A 93 -2.99 8.63 20.63
CA MET A 93 -1.76 8.65 21.41
C MET A 93 -0.79 7.64 20.84
N ILE A 94 0.44 8.04 20.62
CA ILE A 94 1.52 7.18 20.12
C ILE A 94 2.68 7.17 21.11
N ALA A 95 3.46 6.09 21.08
CA ALA A 95 4.74 5.98 21.78
C ALA A 95 5.86 5.75 20.77
N GLN A 96 6.83 6.65 20.72
CA GLN A 96 8.05 6.50 19.91
C GLN A 96 9.16 5.87 20.75
N ILE A 97 9.79 4.85 20.21
CA ILE A 97 10.85 4.10 20.90
C ILE A 97 12.19 4.84 20.82
N ASN A 98 12.80 5.13 21.97
CA ASN A 98 14.04 5.92 22.09
C ASN A 98 15.30 5.10 22.33
N THR A 99 15.16 3.80 22.64
CA THR A 99 16.29 2.88 22.88
C THR A 99 16.51 1.93 21.70
N GLU A 100 17.74 1.41 21.54
CA GLU A 100 18.08 0.52 20.41
C GLU A 100 17.16 -0.70 20.29
N THR A 101 16.73 -1.25 21.45
CA THR A 101 15.80 -2.37 21.49
C THR A 101 14.99 -2.32 22.78
N LEU A 102 13.67 -2.25 22.68
CA LEU A 102 12.74 -2.23 23.80
C LEU A 102 11.97 -3.55 23.87
N ARG A 103 11.90 -4.14 25.08
CA ARG A 103 11.06 -5.33 25.30
C ARG A 103 9.62 -4.94 25.51
N VAL A 104 8.72 -5.61 24.79
CA VAL A 104 7.28 -5.58 25.05
C VAL A 104 6.96 -6.73 25.98
N ARG A 105 6.27 -6.46 27.09
CA ARG A 105 5.98 -7.43 28.13
C ARG A 105 4.48 -7.73 28.27
N THR A 106 4.17 -8.86 28.86
CA THR A 106 2.77 -9.29 29.12
C THR A 106 2.07 -8.47 30.20
N GLU A 107 2.82 -7.87 31.12
CA GLU A 107 2.33 -7.08 32.25
C GLU A 107 3.29 -5.92 32.55
N ALA A 108 2.82 -4.91 33.30
CA ALA A 108 3.59 -3.75 33.74
C ALA A 108 4.60 -4.12 34.85
N ASP A 109 5.50 -5.09 34.58
CA ASP A 109 6.49 -5.62 35.50
C ASP A 109 7.76 -6.05 34.76
N GLN A 110 8.95 -5.79 35.33
CA GLN A 110 10.25 -6.17 34.76
C GLN A 110 10.50 -7.68 34.71
N GLU A 111 9.83 -8.44 35.56
CA GLU A 111 9.93 -9.91 35.59
C GLU A 111 8.86 -10.61 34.72
N ALA A 112 7.89 -9.82 34.17
CA ALA A 112 6.85 -10.34 33.29
C ALA A 112 7.41 -10.92 31.99
N GLY A 113 6.67 -11.84 31.38
CA GLY A 113 7.02 -12.48 30.11
C GLY A 113 7.24 -11.46 28.98
N VAL A 114 8.14 -11.77 28.04
CA VAL A 114 8.43 -10.93 26.88
C VAL A 114 7.60 -11.41 25.70
N LEU A 115 6.75 -10.53 25.15
CA LEU A 115 5.95 -10.77 23.94
C LEU A 115 6.80 -10.58 22.69
N GLY A 116 7.66 -9.55 22.68
CA GLY A 116 8.49 -9.22 21.53
C GLY A 116 9.45 -8.07 21.80
N LEU A 117 10.03 -7.57 20.72
CA LEU A 117 11.03 -6.51 20.73
C LEU A 117 10.65 -5.42 19.73
N LEU A 118 10.81 -4.15 20.11
CA LEU A 118 10.63 -2.98 19.28
C LEU A 118 11.98 -2.29 19.07
N PRO A 119 12.39 -2.01 17.84
CA PRO A 119 13.61 -1.28 17.54
C PRO A 119 13.44 0.23 17.76
N LYS A 120 14.55 0.94 17.88
CA LYS A 120 14.59 2.39 17.99
C LYS A 120 13.94 3.08 16.80
N GLY A 121 13.12 4.07 17.10
CA GLY A 121 12.41 4.88 16.11
C GLY A 121 11.04 4.31 15.72
N ASP A 122 10.70 3.09 16.12
CA ASP A 122 9.36 2.55 15.92
C ASP A 122 8.33 3.41 16.67
N ILE A 123 7.14 3.50 16.07
CA ILE A 123 5.98 4.20 16.60
C ILE A 123 4.86 3.18 16.76
N VAL A 124 4.28 3.14 17.95
CA VAL A 124 3.19 2.22 18.31
C VAL A 124 2.03 2.99 18.94
N ASP A 125 0.81 2.49 18.77
CA ASP A 125 -0.36 3.10 19.36
C ASP A 125 -0.40 2.83 20.89
N VAL A 126 -0.72 3.87 21.68
CA VAL A 126 -0.85 3.81 23.13
C VAL A 126 -2.28 3.49 23.49
N VAL A 127 -2.49 2.44 24.27
CA VAL A 127 -3.78 2.05 24.84
C VAL A 127 -4.02 2.74 26.17
N ASP A 128 -3.00 2.78 27.04
CA ASP A 128 -3.05 3.46 28.35
C ASP A 128 -1.66 3.92 28.78
N ASN A 129 -1.57 5.14 29.26
CA ASN A 129 -0.36 5.76 29.83
C ASN A 129 -0.59 6.33 31.25
N SER A 130 -1.59 5.85 31.96
CA SER A 130 -1.89 6.27 33.32
C SER A 130 -0.85 5.83 34.36
N ASN A 131 -0.06 4.80 34.03
CA ASN A 131 1.04 4.34 34.87
C ASN A 131 2.32 5.15 34.57
N PRO A 132 2.96 5.80 35.56
CA PRO A 132 4.15 6.62 35.32
C PRO A 132 5.40 5.84 34.93
N GLU A 133 5.45 4.54 35.20
CA GLU A 133 6.61 3.67 34.91
C GLU A 133 6.41 2.80 33.67
N TRP A 134 5.16 2.57 33.26
CA TRP A 134 4.81 1.68 32.17
C TRP A 134 3.77 2.29 31.24
N VAL A 135 3.95 2.10 29.94
CA VAL A 135 2.97 2.45 28.90
C VAL A 135 2.37 1.17 28.34
N CYS A 136 1.04 1.08 28.32
CA CYS A 136 0.31 0.03 27.62
C CYS A 136 0.16 0.43 26.17
N ILE A 137 0.58 -0.44 25.26
CA ILE A 137 0.57 -0.23 23.83
C ILE A 137 -0.23 -1.33 23.12
N ASP A 138 -0.74 -1.06 21.93
CA ASP A 138 -1.21 -2.10 21.03
C ASP A 138 0.00 -2.80 20.39
N TYR A 139 0.19 -4.07 20.74
CA TYR A 139 1.23 -4.91 20.17
C TYR A 139 0.60 -6.08 19.40
N GLU A 140 0.56 -5.96 18.06
CA GLU A 140 -0.03 -6.98 17.17
C GLU A 140 -1.51 -7.31 17.48
N GLY A 141 -2.28 -6.33 17.94
CA GLY A 141 -3.71 -6.49 18.26
C GLY A 141 -3.98 -6.99 19.69
N ALA A 142 -2.96 -6.94 20.56
CA ALA A 142 -3.07 -7.28 21.98
C ALA A 142 -2.35 -6.25 22.86
N ASP A 143 -2.77 -6.15 24.12
CA ASP A 143 -2.12 -5.27 25.10
C ASP A 143 -0.69 -5.77 25.38
N GLY A 144 0.27 -4.85 25.22
CA GLY A 144 1.67 -5.03 25.58
C GLY A 144 2.17 -3.89 26.45
N TYR A 145 3.14 -4.15 27.32
CA TYR A 145 3.66 -3.13 28.25
C TYR A 145 5.12 -2.84 27.96
N VAL A 146 5.45 -1.54 27.85
CA VAL A 146 6.80 -1.03 27.66
C VAL A 146 7.16 -0.07 28.77
N SER A 147 8.45 -0.02 29.16
CA SER A 147 8.90 0.93 30.19
C SER A 147 8.84 2.36 29.66
N ALA A 148 8.20 3.26 30.42
CA ALA A 148 7.96 4.66 30.06
C ALA A 148 9.26 5.45 29.86
N GLU A 149 10.37 5.06 30.54
CA GLU A 149 11.66 5.75 30.42
C GLU A 149 12.31 5.64 29.01
N TYR A 150 11.88 4.64 28.21
CA TYR A 150 12.43 4.36 26.88
C TYR A 150 11.52 4.78 25.74
N VAL A 151 10.44 5.48 26.02
CA VAL A 151 9.50 5.96 24.99
C VAL A 151 9.21 7.45 25.18
N THR A 152 8.84 8.11 24.09
CA THR A 152 8.18 9.42 24.13
C THR A 152 6.76 9.23 23.70
N VAL A 153 5.82 9.55 24.61
CA VAL A 153 4.38 9.53 24.30
C VAL A 153 3.98 10.89 23.75
N ASP A 154 3.28 10.89 22.62
CA ASP A 154 2.81 12.10 21.94
C ASP A 154 1.40 11.90 21.38
N PHE A 155 0.71 13.00 21.08
CA PHE A 155 -0.58 13.01 20.43
C PHE A 155 -0.41 13.27 18.94
N GLN A 156 -0.89 12.37 18.11
CA GLN A 156 -0.74 12.44 16.66
C GLN A 156 -2.09 12.55 15.96
N ILE A 157 -2.13 13.46 15.00
CA ILE A 157 -3.20 13.58 14.00
C ILE A 157 -2.62 13.18 12.67
N ASP A 158 -3.40 12.47 11.86
CA ASP A 158 -2.98 12.10 10.52
C ASP A 158 -2.66 13.34 9.68
N SER A 159 -1.65 13.25 8.85
CA SER A 159 -1.18 14.35 8.00
C SER A 159 -1.61 14.16 6.55
N GLY A 160 -1.63 15.26 5.80
CA GLY A 160 -1.79 15.23 4.36
C GLY A 160 -0.57 14.64 3.65
N GLU A 161 -0.75 14.35 2.38
CA GLU A 161 0.30 13.80 1.52
C GLU A 161 0.69 14.77 0.41
N THR A 162 1.98 14.91 0.15
CA THR A 162 2.50 15.58 -1.05
C THR A 162 2.19 14.76 -2.31
N LEU A 163 2.27 15.39 -3.49
CA LEU A 163 2.11 14.65 -4.76
C LEU A 163 3.16 13.56 -4.96
N GLU A 164 4.35 13.72 -4.38
CA GLU A 164 5.42 12.71 -4.44
C GLU A 164 5.08 11.50 -3.57
N GLU A 165 4.60 11.73 -2.35
CA GLU A 165 4.14 10.66 -1.44
C GLU A 165 2.93 9.92 -2.01
N ILE A 166 1.95 10.62 -2.57
CA ILE A 166 0.80 10.00 -3.26
C ILE A 166 1.27 9.10 -4.40
N LYS A 167 2.18 9.58 -5.25
CA LYS A 167 2.72 8.77 -6.35
C LYS A 167 3.51 7.57 -5.85
N ALA A 168 4.29 7.74 -4.79
CA ALA A 168 5.06 6.65 -4.19
C ALA A 168 4.15 5.57 -3.60
N ARG A 169 3.10 5.97 -2.86
CA ARG A 169 2.10 5.06 -2.32
C ARG A 169 1.34 4.31 -3.42
N GLU A 170 0.85 5.03 -4.44
CA GLU A 170 0.15 4.42 -5.57
C GLU A 170 1.07 3.45 -6.37
N ALA A 171 2.36 3.78 -6.50
CA ALA A 171 3.34 2.90 -7.13
C ALA A 171 3.59 1.65 -6.29
N ALA A 172 3.72 1.79 -4.96
CA ALA A 172 3.89 0.67 -4.04
C ALA A 172 2.66 -0.25 -4.02
N GLU A 173 1.45 0.33 -3.98
CA GLU A 173 0.20 -0.44 -4.08
C GLU A 173 0.06 -1.18 -5.41
N ARG A 174 0.45 -0.54 -6.51
CA ARG A 174 0.46 -1.16 -7.84
C ARG A 174 1.46 -2.32 -7.90
N GLU A 175 2.64 -2.15 -7.34
CA GLU A 175 3.67 -3.19 -7.27
C GLU A 175 3.24 -4.35 -6.36
N ALA A 176 2.63 -4.07 -5.21
CA ALA A 176 2.07 -5.08 -4.32
C ALA A 176 0.95 -5.90 -4.99
N LYS A 177 0.07 -5.21 -5.76
CA LYS A 177 -1.00 -5.89 -6.54
C LYS A 177 -0.45 -6.64 -7.75
N ARG A 178 0.72 -6.27 -8.25
CA ARG A 178 1.39 -6.93 -9.37
C ARG A 178 1.88 -8.32 -8.99
N HIS A 179 2.48 -8.48 -7.80
CA HIS A 179 3.02 -9.74 -7.30
C HIS A 179 2.01 -10.43 -6.38
N VAL A 180 1.18 -11.30 -6.98
CA VAL A 180 0.11 -12.00 -6.26
C VAL A 180 0.29 -13.52 -6.43
N ASN A 181 -0.11 -14.28 -5.40
CA ASN A 181 -0.27 -15.73 -5.51
C ASN A 181 -1.75 -16.08 -5.34
N TYR A 182 -2.35 -16.60 -6.42
CA TYR A 182 -3.76 -16.98 -6.48
C TYR A 182 -4.03 -18.43 -6.04
N GLY A 183 -3.01 -19.15 -5.58
CA GLY A 183 -3.09 -20.57 -5.26
C GLY A 183 -2.94 -21.49 -6.47
N GLU A 184 -2.60 -22.75 -6.18
CA GLU A 184 -2.32 -23.76 -7.18
C GLU A 184 -3.57 -24.14 -7.98
N TYR A 185 -3.39 -24.28 -9.30
CA TYR A 185 -4.38 -24.85 -10.20
C TYR A 185 -4.00 -26.29 -10.52
N THR A 186 -4.87 -27.24 -10.13
CA THR A 186 -4.62 -28.66 -10.36
C THR A 186 -4.68 -29.00 -11.85
N THR A 187 -3.59 -29.51 -12.39
CA THR A 187 -3.48 -29.94 -13.78
C THR A 187 -2.48 -31.08 -13.93
N ASP A 188 -2.40 -31.67 -15.11
CA ASP A 188 -1.43 -32.72 -15.46
C ASP A 188 -0.14 -32.16 -16.08
N ALA A 189 0.87 -33.01 -16.20
CA ALA A 189 2.16 -32.66 -16.79
C ALA A 189 2.05 -32.24 -18.25
N ASP A 190 1.15 -32.86 -19.02
CA ASP A 190 0.96 -32.58 -20.45
C ASP A 190 0.40 -31.16 -20.62
N THR A 191 -0.53 -30.74 -19.80
CA THR A 191 -1.09 -29.36 -19.80
C THR A 191 -0.04 -28.34 -19.37
N THR A 192 0.83 -28.67 -18.42
CA THR A 192 1.97 -27.82 -18.03
C THR A 192 2.94 -27.63 -19.21
N GLN A 193 3.28 -28.70 -19.91
CA GLN A 193 4.13 -28.64 -21.11
C GLN A 193 3.47 -27.83 -22.22
N LEU A 194 2.16 -27.94 -22.40
CA LEU A 194 1.42 -27.16 -23.40
C LEU A 194 1.49 -25.64 -23.06
N LEU A 195 1.30 -25.26 -21.81
CA LEU A 195 1.46 -23.88 -21.39
C LEU A 195 2.91 -23.37 -21.59
N ALA A 196 3.91 -24.20 -21.28
CA ALA A 196 5.31 -23.88 -21.51
C ALA A 196 5.62 -23.71 -23.02
N ALA A 197 5.03 -24.51 -23.89
CA ALA A 197 5.16 -24.37 -25.33
C ALA A 197 4.57 -23.06 -25.85
N LEU A 198 3.40 -22.64 -25.32
CA LEU A 198 2.84 -21.34 -25.65
C LEU A 198 3.77 -20.21 -25.15
N ILE A 199 4.23 -20.26 -23.91
CA ILE A 199 5.15 -19.26 -23.35
C ILE A 199 6.40 -19.14 -24.22
N GLN A 200 6.96 -20.25 -24.66
CA GLN A 200 8.11 -20.25 -25.59
C GLN A 200 7.79 -19.58 -26.92
N CYS A 201 6.60 -19.80 -27.46
CA CYS A 201 6.19 -19.18 -28.72
C CYS A 201 5.99 -17.66 -28.62
N GLU A 202 5.47 -17.18 -27.51
CA GLU A 202 5.13 -15.78 -27.30
C GLU A 202 6.31 -14.99 -26.69
N ALA A 203 7.03 -15.58 -25.75
CA ALA A 203 8.03 -14.90 -24.91
C ALA A 203 9.36 -15.66 -24.75
N GLY A 204 9.65 -16.63 -25.60
CA GLY A 204 10.86 -17.47 -25.46
C GLY A 204 12.18 -16.71 -25.54
N CYS A 205 12.21 -15.51 -26.12
CA CYS A 205 13.35 -14.62 -26.21
C CYS A 205 13.31 -13.49 -25.15
N GLU A 206 12.25 -13.43 -24.33
CA GLU A 206 12.11 -12.43 -23.27
C GLU A 206 12.83 -12.89 -21.98
N SER A 207 12.96 -11.96 -21.05
CA SER A 207 13.42 -12.29 -19.69
C SER A 207 12.47 -13.30 -19.02
N TYR A 208 12.95 -13.96 -17.97
CA TYR A 208 12.12 -14.87 -17.17
C TYR A 208 10.82 -14.20 -16.67
N GLU A 209 10.89 -12.94 -16.24
CA GLU A 209 9.72 -12.17 -15.84
C GLU A 209 8.69 -12.01 -16.97
N GLY A 210 9.17 -11.80 -18.22
CA GLY A 210 8.29 -11.73 -19.39
C GLY A 210 7.65 -13.08 -19.71
N GLN A 211 8.37 -14.18 -19.54
CA GLN A 211 7.87 -15.54 -19.69
C GLN A 211 6.80 -15.86 -18.62
N LEU A 212 7.08 -15.56 -17.35
CA LEU A 212 6.12 -15.72 -16.25
C LEU A 212 4.86 -14.87 -16.47
N ALA A 213 5.01 -13.63 -16.93
CA ALA A 213 3.90 -12.73 -17.20
C ALA A 213 2.92 -13.27 -18.26
N VAL A 214 3.45 -13.90 -19.32
CA VAL A 214 2.60 -14.56 -20.33
C VAL A 214 1.86 -15.77 -19.72
N GLY A 215 2.53 -16.58 -18.91
CA GLY A 215 1.92 -17.69 -18.17
C GLY A 215 0.83 -17.20 -17.21
N ALA A 216 1.10 -16.15 -16.45
CA ALA A 216 0.17 -15.53 -15.53
C ALA A 216 -1.10 -15.02 -16.23
N VAL A 217 -0.98 -14.37 -17.40
CA VAL A 217 -2.15 -13.95 -18.20
C VAL A 217 -3.03 -15.14 -18.58
N VAL A 218 -2.46 -16.28 -19.01
CA VAL A 218 -3.25 -17.47 -19.30
C VAL A 218 -4.00 -17.96 -18.07
N MET A 219 -3.32 -18.02 -16.91
CA MET A 219 -3.93 -18.46 -15.66
C MET A 219 -4.99 -17.49 -15.15
N ASN A 220 -4.78 -16.18 -15.30
CA ASN A 220 -5.78 -15.16 -14.99
C ASN A 220 -7.04 -15.33 -15.85
N ARG A 221 -6.89 -15.63 -17.14
CA ARG A 221 -8.03 -15.92 -18.01
C ARG A 221 -8.81 -17.17 -17.54
N VAL A 222 -8.11 -18.25 -17.20
CA VAL A 222 -8.74 -19.47 -16.65
C VAL A 222 -9.58 -19.17 -15.39
N ARG A 223 -9.07 -18.27 -14.51
CA ARG A 223 -9.71 -17.91 -13.24
C ARG A 223 -10.81 -16.87 -13.38
N SER A 224 -10.79 -16.03 -14.42
CA SER A 224 -11.66 -14.84 -14.52
C SER A 224 -13.15 -15.14 -14.79
N GLY A 225 -13.48 -16.35 -15.22
CA GLY A 225 -14.84 -16.71 -15.66
C GLY A 225 -15.30 -16.07 -16.98
N ALA A 226 -14.53 -15.14 -17.55
CA ALA A 226 -14.81 -14.51 -18.84
C ALA A 226 -14.21 -15.28 -20.03
N TYR A 227 -13.37 -16.27 -19.76
CA TYR A 227 -12.70 -17.12 -20.72
C TYR A 227 -12.98 -18.60 -20.40
N PRO A 228 -12.58 -19.54 -21.29
CA PRO A 228 -12.66 -20.97 -20.97
C PRO A 228 -11.97 -21.31 -19.65
N SER A 229 -12.55 -22.21 -18.86
CA SER A 229 -12.10 -22.59 -17.52
C SER A 229 -10.91 -23.57 -17.51
N SER A 230 -10.25 -23.81 -18.65
CA SER A 230 -9.09 -24.67 -18.75
C SER A 230 -7.96 -24.01 -19.54
N ILE A 231 -6.72 -24.36 -19.21
CA ILE A 231 -5.52 -23.88 -19.91
C ILE A 231 -5.61 -24.18 -21.41
N HIS A 232 -5.95 -25.41 -21.78
CA HIS A 232 -6.15 -25.82 -23.18
C HIS A 232 -7.23 -24.94 -23.86
N GLY A 233 -8.37 -24.76 -23.20
CA GLY A 233 -9.46 -23.94 -23.74
C GLY A 233 -9.04 -22.49 -23.97
N VAL A 234 -8.27 -21.89 -23.07
CA VAL A 234 -7.75 -20.51 -23.21
C VAL A 234 -6.74 -20.42 -24.34
N ILE A 235 -5.81 -21.40 -24.46
CA ILE A 235 -4.75 -21.41 -25.49
C ILE A 235 -5.36 -21.48 -26.89
N TYR A 236 -6.35 -22.36 -27.10
CA TYR A 236 -6.96 -22.59 -28.43
C TYR A 236 -8.25 -21.80 -28.68
N ALA A 237 -8.63 -20.89 -27.76
CA ALA A 237 -9.77 -20.00 -27.99
C ALA A 237 -9.53 -19.14 -29.26
N SER A 238 -10.58 -18.97 -30.06
CA SER A 238 -10.49 -18.20 -31.30
C SER A 238 -9.98 -16.78 -31.08
N GLY A 239 -8.96 -16.39 -31.86
CA GLY A 239 -8.40 -15.04 -31.86
C GLY A 239 -7.51 -14.68 -30.65
N GLN A 240 -7.18 -15.65 -29.77
CA GLN A 240 -6.40 -15.34 -28.57
C GLN A 240 -4.88 -15.38 -28.82
N PHE A 241 -4.37 -16.49 -29.34
CA PHE A 241 -2.93 -16.66 -29.54
C PHE A 241 -2.64 -17.09 -30.98
N THR A 242 -2.00 -16.23 -31.75
CA THR A 242 -1.64 -16.53 -33.16
C THR A 242 -0.79 -17.81 -33.30
N PRO A 243 0.21 -18.09 -32.41
CA PRO A 243 0.98 -19.32 -32.48
C PRO A 243 0.17 -20.60 -32.26
N ALA A 244 -0.92 -20.55 -31.49
CA ALA A 244 -1.82 -21.67 -31.30
C ALA A 244 -2.66 -21.92 -32.59
N LEU A 245 -3.16 -20.85 -33.20
CA LEU A 245 -4.01 -20.91 -34.38
C LEU A 245 -3.24 -21.39 -35.63
N ASN A 246 -1.96 -21.07 -35.76
CA ASN A 246 -1.13 -21.48 -36.90
C ASN A 246 -0.35 -22.79 -36.68
N GLY A 247 -0.59 -23.50 -35.56
CA GLY A 247 0.01 -24.79 -35.25
C GLY A 247 1.43 -24.75 -34.69
N LYS A 248 2.01 -23.54 -34.47
CA LYS A 248 3.37 -23.40 -33.94
C LYS A 248 3.49 -23.95 -32.52
N VAL A 249 2.47 -23.73 -31.66
CA VAL A 249 2.44 -24.27 -30.31
C VAL A 249 2.49 -25.78 -30.31
N ASN A 250 1.69 -26.45 -31.19
CA ASN A 250 1.70 -27.90 -31.31
C ASN A 250 3.07 -28.42 -31.76
N THR A 251 3.69 -27.76 -32.76
CA THR A 251 5.04 -28.12 -33.22
C THR A 251 6.07 -28.06 -32.11
N VAL A 252 6.05 -27.00 -31.28
CA VAL A 252 6.96 -26.85 -30.12
C VAL A 252 6.68 -27.92 -29.07
N TYR A 253 5.40 -28.12 -28.72
CA TYR A 253 4.96 -29.12 -27.75
C TYR A 253 5.39 -30.55 -28.16
N GLU A 254 5.08 -30.98 -29.39
CA GLU A 254 5.42 -32.31 -29.92
C GLU A 254 6.93 -32.53 -30.05
N SER A 255 7.70 -31.48 -30.30
CA SER A 255 9.16 -31.56 -30.37
C SER A 255 9.83 -31.93 -29.06
N GLY A 256 9.17 -31.68 -27.91
CA GLY A 256 9.75 -31.82 -26.56
C GLY A 256 10.92 -30.86 -26.29
N LYS A 257 11.22 -29.92 -27.19
CA LYS A 257 12.33 -28.98 -27.09
C LYS A 257 11.83 -27.64 -26.54
N ILE A 258 11.44 -27.62 -25.26
CA ILE A 258 10.98 -26.44 -24.57
C ILE A 258 12.08 -25.95 -23.63
N ASN A 259 12.35 -24.64 -23.61
CA ASN A 259 13.34 -24.04 -22.75
C ASN A 259 12.98 -24.28 -21.28
N ALA A 260 13.95 -24.67 -20.47
CA ALA A 260 13.75 -24.91 -19.03
C ALA A 260 13.15 -23.69 -18.29
N SER A 261 13.50 -22.46 -18.71
CA SER A 261 12.91 -21.25 -18.16
C SER A 261 11.41 -21.11 -18.46
N CYS A 262 10.97 -21.52 -19.66
CA CYS A 262 9.56 -21.50 -20.03
C CYS A 262 8.76 -22.57 -19.28
N ILE A 263 9.35 -23.74 -19.02
CA ILE A 263 8.74 -24.79 -18.18
C ILE A 263 8.58 -24.28 -16.76
N LYS A 264 9.64 -23.73 -16.16
CA LYS A 264 9.59 -23.14 -14.83
C LYS A 264 8.56 -22.02 -14.73
N ALA A 265 8.47 -21.14 -15.73
CA ALA A 265 7.47 -20.07 -15.77
C ALA A 265 6.02 -20.62 -15.84
N ALA A 266 5.79 -21.72 -16.58
CA ALA A 266 4.50 -22.40 -16.61
C ALA A 266 4.15 -23.00 -15.24
N GLU A 267 5.09 -23.71 -14.61
CA GLU A 267 4.92 -24.29 -13.26
C GLU A 267 4.57 -23.23 -12.22
N GLU A 268 5.31 -22.11 -12.18
CA GLU A 268 5.04 -21.01 -11.25
C GLU A 268 3.70 -20.34 -11.54
N ALA A 269 3.32 -20.10 -12.79
CA ALA A 269 2.01 -19.54 -13.12
C ALA A 269 0.87 -20.49 -12.69
N ILE A 270 1.02 -21.79 -12.86
CA ILE A 270 0.07 -22.83 -12.42
C ILE A 270 -0.01 -22.88 -10.90
N SER A 271 1.13 -22.75 -10.20
CA SER A 271 1.15 -22.67 -8.72
C SER A 271 0.49 -21.40 -8.16
N GLY A 272 0.09 -20.48 -9.03
CA GLY A 272 -0.66 -19.27 -8.68
C GLY A 272 0.15 -17.98 -8.74
N VAL A 273 1.45 -18.05 -9.00
CA VAL A 273 2.31 -16.86 -9.05
C VAL A 273 1.93 -15.97 -10.24
N SER A 274 1.67 -14.70 -9.97
CA SER A 274 1.52 -13.67 -11.00
C SER A 274 2.44 -12.50 -10.70
N ASN A 275 3.07 -11.95 -11.72
CA ASN A 275 3.84 -10.71 -11.69
C ASN A 275 3.18 -9.60 -12.54
N VAL A 276 1.92 -9.80 -12.91
CA VAL A 276 1.07 -8.84 -13.63
C VAL A 276 -0.31 -8.67 -12.97
N GLY A 277 -0.45 -9.04 -11.68
CA GLY A 277 -1.72 -8.99 -10.97
C GLY A 277 -2.77 -9.85 -11.66
N ASP A 278 -3.97 -9.32 -11.83
CA ASP A 278 -5.14 -9.96 -12.46
C ASP A 278 -5.30 -9.64 -13.96
N LEU A 279 -4.30 -9.03 -14.59
CA LEU A 279 -4.37 -8.61 -15.98
C LEU A 279 -4.54 -9.82 -16.91
N THR A 280 -5.40 -9.65 -17.91
CA THR A 280 -5.79 -10.73 -18.84
C THR A 280 -5.38 -10.49 -20.29
N HIS A 281 -4.74 -9.36 -20.57
CA HIS A 281 -4.32 -8.98 -21.91
C HIS A 281 -2.84 -8.62 -21.96
N PHE A 282 -2.22 -8.93 -23.08
CA PHE A 282 -0.91 -8.38 -23.42
C PHE A 282 -0.77 -8.20 -24.93
N ARG A 283 0.18 -7.40 -25.31
CA ARG A 283 0.58 -7.21 -26.71
C ARG A 283 2.01 -6.67 -26.76
N ARG A 284 2.59 -6.62 -27.95
CA ARG A 284 3.86 -5.91 -28.15
C ARG A 284 3.71 -4.46 -27.69
N ASN A 285 4.69 -3.98 -26.95
CA ASN A 285 4.69 -2.62 -26.41
C ASN A 285 4.57 -1.60 -27.56
N ASN A 286 3.58 -0.75 -27.49
CA ASN A 286 3.25 0.29 -28.46
C ASN A 286 2.94 1.63 -27.79
N GLY A 287 3.38 1.82 -26.54
CA GLY A 287 3.12 3.01 -25.72
C GLY A 287 1.76 3.05 -25.02
N ARG A 288 1.00 1.91 -25.05
CA ARG A 288 -0.25 1.80 -24.28
C ARG A 288 0.04 1.79 -22.78
N ASP A 289 -0.88 2.35 -22.00
CA ASP A 289 -0.84 2.27 -20.54
C ASP A 289 -0.96 0.80 -20.08
N GLY A 290 -0.11 0.41 -19.13
CA GLY A 290 -0.05 -0.93 -18.60
C GLY A 290 1.31 -1.26 -17.98
N ILE A 291 1.49 -2.51 -17.54
CA ILE A 291 2.76 -3.01 -17.04
C ILE A 291 3.64 -3.38 -18.22
N VAL A 292 4.78 -2.71 -18.38
CA VAL A 292 5.75 -3.02 -19.43
C VAL A 292 6.80 -3.99 -18.87
N ILE A 293 6.92 -5.17 -19.51
CA ILE A 293 7.97 -6.17 -19.22
C ILE A 293 8.58 -6.58 -20.57
N GLY A 294 9.88 -6.29 -20.74
CA GLY A 294 10.56 -6.52 -22.00
C GLY A 294 9.88 -5.83 -23.18
N ASN A 295 9.55 -6.58 -24.22
CA ASN A 295 8.88 -6.06 -25.42
C ASN A 295 7.35 -6.08 -25.33
N HIS A 296 6.76 -6.44 -24.20
CA HIS A 296 5.32 -6.53 -24.02
C HIS A 296 4.76 -5.48 -23.06
N VAL A 297 3.52 -5.08 -23.28
CA VAL A 297 2.68 -4.33 -22.35
C VAL A 297 1.49 -5.20 -21.95
N PHE A 298 1.27 -5.34 -20.63
CA PHE A 298 0.18 -6.10 -20.00
C PHE A 298 -0.87 -5.13 -19.46
N TYR A 299 -2.19 -5.42 -19.68
CA TYR A 299 -3.31 -4.52 -19.35
C TYR A 299 -4.63 -5.27 -19.15
#